data_fe795b100709ea6475de00142121ce73
#
_entry.id   fe795b100709ea6475de00142121ce73
#
_cell.length_a   1.000
_cell.length_b   1.000
_cell.length_c   1.000
_cell.angle_alpha   90.00
_cell.angle_beta   90.00
_cell.angle_gamma   90.00
#
_symmetry.space_group_name_H-M   'P 1'
#
loop_
_entity.id
_entity.type
_entity.pdbx_description
1 polymer ?
#
loop_
_entity_poly.entity_id
_entity_poly.type
_entity_poly.pdbx_seq_one_letter_code
_entity_poly.pdbx_strand_id
1 'polypeptide(L)'
;MRQLSKSKRYQLEKKIIVFLSSSLFAISGFCAGDVYAAAVFTDGTGTNSTVAGVNNNASGENTNAVGYNNHAISDNSNAIGANNQALAEDSNAIGSKNNTYANESNAIGSGNITNGIGSNAIGKDNVANGLDSNAFGTANKANSDNSNAFGTGNLADGIGTSAFGYLNNVSGNESVAFGFTNTISAAEAVAMGRNNQVIATGGSAIGNNNQAMAMYSTAIGNDNYAIGENSSAIGLGNNITANDATALGNKNTASGISAGAVGISNTASGHNAQAFGYLNEATAQDSQAFGAQNKATERYASAFGHENEAKAYAGSALGVKNVVTGDFGSAVGYDNTASNYLANAIGTSNVASGSYASAVGYKNTASGVKSNAIGNENTASEEYTNAVGAGNRVSGYASSAFGNNNEVTAEFASAFGHSNNISGYVSNALGYDNAVSGDYSTAVGLFNNVGGNSSHAFGYGNNIAANSSSAVGNGNTISTGADDSFALGNDTSISLANSVALGSNSAATAINSVTGNSSYTKWAGVSDVVGVVSVGSSGSTRQIQNVAAGQVSATSTDAVNG
;
A
#
# COMPACT_ATOMS: atom_id res chain seq x y z
N MET A 1 21.71 26.42 -27.28
CA MET A 1 22.23 27.75 -27.74
C MET A 1 23.49 27.56 -28.57
N ARG A 2 23.60 28.16 -29.75
CA ARG A 2 24.69 27.95 -30.66
C ARG A 2 26.01 28.42 -30.04
N GLN A 3 27.01 27.52 -30.01
CA GLN A 3 28.40 27.86 -29.68
C GLN A 3 28.91 28.97 -30.62
N LEU A 4 29.19 30.12 -30.05
CA LEU A 4 29.98 31.15 -30.75
C LEU A 4 31.45 30.68 -30.80
N SER A 5 32.07 30.71 -31.99
CA SER A 5 33.46 30.30 -32.18
C SER A 5 34.41 31.08 -31.27
N LYS A 6 35.49 30.44 -30.79
CA LYS A 6 36.52 31.01 -29.92
C LYS A 6 37.01 32.40 -30.36
N SER A 7 37.06 32.66 -31.66
CA SER A 7 37.53 33.94 -32.22
C SER A 7 36.55 35.10 -31.99
N LYS A 8 35.22 34.86 -31.88
CA LYS A 8 34.21 35.90 -31.59
C LYS A 8 34.15 36.24 -30.11
N ARG A 9 34.46 35.32 -29.22
CA ARG A 9 34.58 35.56 -27.78
C ARG A 9 35.79 36.48 -27.50
N TYR A 10 36.91 36.20 -28.09
CA TYR A 10 38.14 36.99 -27.97
C TYR A 10 37.99 38.45 -28.44
N GLN A 11 37.19 38.71 -29.47
CA GLN A 11 36.91 40.07 -29.98
C GLN A 11 35.89 40.83 -29.12
N LEU A 12 34.99 40.13 -28.40
CA LEU A 12 34.04 40.78 -27.53
C LEU A 12 34.69 41.22 -26.20
N GLU A 13 35.62 40.45 -25.70
CA GLU A 13 36.37 40.74 -24.47
C GLU A 13 37.37 41.89 -24.68
N LYS A 14 38.03 41.98 -25.82
CA LYS A 14 38.87 43.14 -26.20
C LYS A 14 38.06 44.46 -26.27
N LYS A 15 36.81 44.44 -26.73
CA LYS A 15 35.97 45.61 -26.80
C LYS A 15 35.49 46.10 -25.42
N ILE A 16 35.26 45.22 -24.45
CA ILE A 16 34.86 45.59 -23.08
C ILE A 16 36.04 46.21 -22.31
N ILE A 17 37.25 45.70 -22.48
CA ILE A 17 38.44 46.20 -21.80
C ILE A 17 38.83 47.61 -22.34
N VAL A 18 38.68 47.86 -23.63
CA VAL A 18 38.90 49.19 -24.21
C VAL A 18 37.87 50.21 -23.78
N PHE A 19 36.62 49.82 -23.48
CA PHE A 19 35.57 50.73 -23.02
C PHE A 19 35.74 51.10 -21.53
N LEU A 20 36.33 50.28 -20.69
CA LEU A 20 36.61 50.57 -19.28
C LEU A 20 37.85 51.46 -19.11
N SER A 21 38.80 51.43 -20.01
CA SER A 21 39.99 52.28 -19.97
C SER A 21 39.70 53.74 -20.39
N SER A 22 38.71 53.94 -21.25
CA SER A 22 38.34 55.31 -21.71
C SER A 22 37.34 56.05 -20.82
N SER A 23 36.63 55.36 -19.91
CA SER A 23 35.64 56.01 -19.02
C SER A 23 36.19 56.36 -17.64
N LEU A 24 37.39 55.94 -17.27
CA LEU A 24 37.98 56.29 -15.96
C LEU A 24 38.68 57.69 -15.98
N PHE A 25 38.72 58.35 -17.12
CA PHE A 25 39.33 59.68 -17.23
C PHE A 25 38.37 60.85 -16.97
N ALA A 26 37.12 60.63 -16.61
CA ALA A 26 36.10 61.69 -16.50
C ALA A 26 35.57 61.97 -15.11
N ILE A 27 36.13 61.44 -14.00
CA ILE A 27 35.72 61.75 -12.65
C ILE A 27 36.91 62.24 -11.81
N SER A 28 37.39 63.41 -12.15
CA SER A 28 38.17 64.25 -11.19
C SER A 28 37.89 65.73 -11.47
N GLY A 29 36.71 66.15 -11.06
CA GLY A 29 36.30 67.54 -11.12
C GLY A 29 35.87 68.01 -9.73
N PHE A 30 36.68 68.92 -9.14
CA PHE A 30 36.35 69.85 -8.08
C PHE A 30 36.36 69.40 -6.61
N CYS A 31 37.52 69.49 -6.01
CA CYS A 31 37.66 70.18 -4.70
C CYS A 31 38.89 71.10 -4.79
N ALA A 32 38.62 72.40 -4.57
CA ALA A 32 39.64 73.44 -4.56
C ALA A 32 40.47 73.33 -3.28
N GLY A 33 41.79 73.31 -3.41
CA GLY A 33 42.67 73.67 -2.32
C GLY A 33 43.88 72.75 -1.99
N ASP A 34 44.46 72.03 -2.98
CA ASP A 34 45.84 71.61 -2.88
C ASP A 34 46.43 71.46 -4.31
N VAL A 35 47.60 72.05 -4.50
CA VAL A 35 48.30 71.93 -5.79
C VAL A 35 48.80 70.50 -5.92
N TYR A 36 47.96 69.65 -6.49
CA TYR A 36 48.44 68.32 -6.98
C TYR A 36 49.38 68.57 -8.14
N ALA A 37 50.68 68.27 -7.97
CA ALA A 37 51.59 68.19 -9.11
C ALA A 37 50.93 67.28 -10.14
N ALA A 38 50.69 67.81 -11.34
CA ALA A 38 50.18 67.01 -12.47
C ALA A 38 51.00 65.74 -12.56
N ALA A 39 50.32 64.59 -12.60
CA ALA A 39 51.01 63.30 -12.74
C ALA A 39 51.90 63.39 -13.97
N VAL A 40 53.21 63.42 -13.80
CA VAL A 40 54.14 63.42 -14.91
C VAL A 40 54.19 61.99 -15.43
N PHE A 41 53.69 61.80 -16.63
CA PHE A 41 53.88 60.53 -17.35
C PHE A 41 55.30 60.50 -17.89
N THR A 42 56.07 59.52 -17.52
CA THR A 42 57.45 59.31 -17.97
C THR A 42 57.58 57.96 -18.64
N ASP A 43 58.53 57.80 -19.52
CA ASP A 43 58.84 56.49 -20.08
C ASP A 43 59.37 55.58 -18.96
N GLY A 44 58.89 54.33 -18.96
CA GLY A 44 59.42 53.29 -18.10
C GLY A 44 60.78 52.79 -18.67
N THR A 45 61.30 51.71 -18.10
CA THR A 45 62.57 51.11 -18.57
C THR A 45 62.38 50.18 -19.78
N GLY A 46 61.14 49.74 -20.05
CA GLY A 46 60.79 48.94 -21.24
C GLY A 46 60.43 49.80 -22.44
N THR A 47 60.44 49.22 -23.66
CA THR A 47 60.04 49.86 -24.93
C THR A 47 58.55 50.18 -24.89
N ASN A 48 58.15 51.43 -25.22
CA ASN A 48 56.75 51.90 -25.21
C ASN A 48 56.08 51.79 -23.80
N SER A 49 56.88 51.83 -22.73
CA SER A 49 56.36 51.73 -21.35
C SER A 49 56.09 53.09 -20.74
N THR A 50 55.07 53.17 -19.84
CA THR A 50 54.65 54.43 -19.21
C THR A 50 54.71 54.30 -17.69
N VAL A 51 55.29 55.30 -17.02
CA VAL A 51 55.30 55.43 -15.57
C VAL A 51 54.66 56.76 -15.16
N ALA A 52 53.71 56.74 -14.20
CA ALA A 52 53.16 57.96 -13.66
C ALA A 52 52.88 57.80 -12.17
N GLY A 53 53.34 58.77 -11.32
CA GLY A 53 53.15 58.72 -9.87
C GLY A 53 54.39 58.31 -9.09
N VAL A 54 54.24 57.63 -7.92
CA VAL A 54 55.34 57.40 -6.98
C VAL A 54 55.66 55.91 -6.84
N ASN A 55 56.94 55.53 -6.92
CA ASN A 55 57.46 54.15 -6.75
C ASN A 55 56.91 53.14 -7.75
N ASN A 56 56.52 53.58 -8.94
CA ASN A 56 56.04 52.67 -10.01
C ASN A 56 57.19 52.14 -10.85
N ASN A 57 57.05 50.89 -11.34
CA ASN A 57 58.02 50.24 -12.25
C ASN A 57 57.29 49.67 -13.48
N ALA A 58 57.65 50.15 -14.68
CA ALA A 58 57.20 49.63 -15.94
C ALA A 58 58.43 49.18 -16.75
N SER A 59 58.77 47.90 -16.74
CA SER A 59 60.01 47.37 -17.32
C SER A 59 59.83 46.45 -18.53
N GLY A 60 58.66 45.91 -18.78
CA GLY A 60 58.30 45.14 -19.97
C GLY A 60 58.01 46.04 -21.16
N GLU A 61 57.91 45.47 -22.38
CA GLU A 61 57.49 46.15 -23.59
C GLU A 61 55.98 46.46 -23.53
N ASN A 62 55.57 47.70 -23.95
CA ASN A 62 54.17 48.17 -23.94
C ASN A 62 53.48 48.11 -22.56
N THR A 63 54.19 48.39 -21.47
CA THR A 63 53.69 48.31 -20.10
C THR A 63 53.26 49.67 -19.56
N ASN A 64 52.29 49.66 -18.63
CA ASN A 64 51.88 50.89 -17.91
C ASN A 64 51.90 50.64 -16.39
N ALA A 65 52.60 51.48 -15.65
CA ALA A 65 52.60 51.52 -14.18
C ALA A 65 52.16 52.92 -13.68
N VAL A 66 50.92 53.04 -13.22
CA VAL A 66 50.31 54.33 -12.92
C VAL A 66 49.77 54.35 -11.52
N GLY A 67 50.20 55.34 -10.67
CA GLY A 67 49.69 55.53 -9.30
C GLY A 67 50.78 55.45 -8.25
N TYR A 68 50.61 54.58 -7.25
CA TYR A 68 51.55 54.41 -6.15
C TYR A 68 52.02 52.99 -5.98
N ASN A 69 53.33 52.74 -6.06
CA ASN A 69 53.97 51.44 -5.85
C ASN A 69 53.43 50.31 -6.73
N ASN A 70 53.24 50.55 -8.02
CA ASN A 70 52.75 49.60 -9.00
C ASN A 70 53.94 49.02 -9.80
N HIS A 71 53.88 47.72 -10.13
CA HIS A 71 54.90 47.00 -10.91
C HIS A 71 54.28 46.34 -12.12
N ALA A 72 54.60 46.81 -13.33
CA ALA A 72 54.26 46.19 -14.61
C ALA A 72 55.55 45.74 -15.26
N ILE A 73 55.92 44.46 -15.15
CA ILE A 73 57.28 43.99 -15.50
C ILE A 73 57.38 43.07 -16.70
N SER A 74 56.31 42.45 -17.09
CA SER A 74 56.25 41.61 -18.29
C SER A 74 55.57 42.33 -19.44
N ASP A 75 55.81 41.91 -20.66
CA ASP A 75 55.29 42.56 -21.87
C ASP A 75 53.75 42.68 -21.91
N ASN A 76 53.27 43.77 -22.47
CA ASN A 76 51.85 44.12 -22.58
C ASN A 76 51.09 44.17 -21.25
N SER A 77 51.78 44.26 -20.10
CA SER A 77 51.15 44.24 -18.77
C SER A 77 50.82 45.68 -18.26
N ASN A 78 49.78 45.77 -17.44
CA ASN A 78 49.36 47.03 -16.86
C ASN A 78 49.16 46.93 -15.33
N ALA A 79 49.78 47.82 -14.57
CA ALA A 79 49.62 47.95 -13.11
C ALA A 79 49.12 49.33 -12.78
N ILE A 80 47.85 49.52 -12.45
CA ILE A 80 47.20 50.85 -12.31
C ILE A 80 46.53 50.96 -10.96
N GLY A 81 46.89 51.99 -10.14
CA GLY A 81 46.30 52.24 -8.85
C GLY A 81 47.29 52.25 -7.71
N ALA A 82 47.17 51.39 -6.71
CA ALA A 82 48.10 51.36 -5.55
C ALA A 82 48.54 49.93 -5.20
N ASN A 83 49.86 49.70 -5.14
CA ASN A 83 50.45 48.42 -4.75
C ASN A 83 50.04 47.23 -5.64
N ASN A 84 49.82 47.43 -6.91
CA ASN A 84 49.47 46.38 -7.87
C ASN A 84 50.73 45.78 -8.52
N GLN A 85 50.68 44.49 -8.81
CA GLN A 85 51.78 43.74 -9.47
C GLN A 85 51.25 43.01 -10.70
N ALA A 86 51.61 43.45 -11.89
CA ALA A 86 51.37 42.77 -13.14
C ALA A 86 52.68 42.15 -13.61
N LEU A 87 52.88 40.87 -13.26
CA LEU A 87 54.18 40.18 -13.36
C LEU A 87 54.27 39.24 -14.55
N ALA A 88 53.19 39.06 -15.30
CA ALA A 88 53.12 38.14 -16.44
C ALA A 88 52.67 38.88 -17.70
N GLU A 89 52.95 38.26 -18.86
CA GLU A 89 52.64 38.79 -20.20
C GLU A 89 51.14 38.93 -20.42
N ASP A 90 50.71 40.02 -21.08
CA ASP A 90 49.30 40.33 -21.37
C ASP A 90 48.41 40.44 -20.12
N SER A 91 49.00 40.72 -18.93
CA SER A 91 48.26 40.73 -17.67
C SER A 91 47.91 42.14 -17.17
N ASN A 92 46.79 42.27 -16.42
CA ASN A 92 46.36 43.54 -15.89
C ASN A 92 46.06 43.47 -14.37
N ALA A 93 46.74 44.31 -13.60
CA ALA A 93 46.53 44.49 -12.16
C ALA A 93 45.99 45.89 -11.90
N ILE A 94 44.70 46.09 -11.72
CA ILE A 94 44.05 47.40 -11.67
C ILE A 94 43.32 47.59 -10.33
N GLY A 95 43.65 48.66 -9.59
CA GLY A 95 43.01 48.99 -8.34
C GLY A 95 43.96 49.06 -7.16
N SER A 96 43.80 48.20 -6.14
CA SER A 96 44.67 48.22 -4.95
C SER A 96 45.12 46.80 -4.55
N LYS A 97 46.41 46.54 -4.43
CA LYS A 97 46.97 45.28 -3.93
C LYS A 97 46.60 44.06 -4.79
N ASN A 98 46.39 44.24 -6.10
CA ASN A 98 46.11 43.15 -7.02
C ASN A 98 47.41 42.57 -7.59
N ASN A 99 47.47 41.24 -7.74
CA ASN A 99 48.67 40.55 -8.25
C ASN A 99 48.28 39.60 -9.40
N THR A 100 48.95 39.74 -10.54
CA THR A 100 48.83 38.80 -11.67
C THR A 100 50.17 38.08 -11.85
N TYR A 101 50.14 36.75 -11.71
CA TYR A 101 51.33 35.90 -11.83
C TYR A 101 51.33 35.05 -13.11
N ALA A 102 50.24 35.03 -13.86
CA ALA A 102 50.10 34.21 -15.05
C ALA A 102 49.74 35.05 -16.28
N ASN A 103 50.12 34.58 -17.48
CA ASN A 103 49.86 35.26 -18.75
C ASN A 103 48.35 35.38 -19.03
N GLU A 104 47.97 36.42 -19.75
CA GLU A 104 46.59 36.70 -20.18
C GLU A 104 45.61 36.87 -19.01
N SER A 105 46.10 37.13 -17.79
CA SER A 105 45.26 37.17 -16.59
C SER A 105 44.93 38.60 -16.12
N ASN A 106 43.77 38.77 -15.45
CA ASN A 106 43.32 40.06 -14.97
C ASN A 106 42.93 40.04 -13.50
N ALA A 107 43.56 40.89 -12.70
CA ALA A 107 43.21 41.13 -11.29
C ALA A 107 42.69 42.58 -11.13
N ILE A 108 41.39 42.78 -10.96
CA ILE A 108 40.78 44.11 -10.96
C ILE A 108 40.00 44.32 -9.65
N GLY A 109 40.33 45.44 -8.93
CA GLY A 109 39.64 45.78 -7.69
C GLY A 109 40.59 45.91 -6.49
N SER A 110 40.42 45.09 -5.46
CA SER A 110 41.29 45.17 -4.26
C SER A 110 41.69 43.76 -3.77
N GLY A 111 42.98 43.52 -3.64
CA GLY A 111 43.50 42.27 -3.06
C GLY A 111 43.31 41.01 -3.91
N ASN A 112 43.04 41.14 -5.18
CA ASN A 112 42.80 39.99 -6.07
C ASN A 112 44.11 39.37 -6.55
N ILE A 113 44.10 38.04 -6.73
CA ILE A 113 45.27 37.26 -7.17
C ILE A 113 44.86 36.36 -8.35
N THR A 114 45.68 36.39 -9.42
CA THR A 114 45.55 35.46 -10.54
C THR A 114 46.84 34.65 -10.73
N ASN A 115 46.75 33.34 -10.64
CA ASN A 115 47.88 32.41 -10.80
C ASN A 115 47.71 31.52 -12.06
N GLY A 116 46.51 31.41 -12.62
CA GLY A 116 46.24 30.61 -13.82
C GLY A 116 46.34 31.44 -15.11
N ILE A 117 46.82 30.86 -16.19
CA ILE A 117 46.82 31.48 -17.51
C ILE A 117 45.36 31.74 -17.94
N GLY A 118 45.08 32.91 -18.50
CA GLY A 118 43.73 33.29 -18.91
C GLY A 118 42.74 33.55 -17.75
N SER A 119 43.22 33.51 -16.51
CA SER A 119 42.34 33.62 -15.33
C SER A 119 41.95 35.08 -15.00
N ASN A 120 40.78 35.26 -14.39
CA ASN A 120 40.29 36.58 -14.01
C ASN A 120 39.83 36.61 -12.55
N ALA A 121 40.35 37.56 -11.76
CA ALA A 121 39.93 37.82 -10.38
C ALA A 121 39.45 39.28 -10.28
N ILE A 122 38.14 39.49 -10.12
CA ILE A 122 37.53 40.82 -10.16
C ILE A 122 36.69 41.09 -8.89
N GLY A 123 37.01 42.19 -8.20
CA GLY A 123 36.30 42.60 -7.00
C GLY A 123 37.22 42.73 -5.79
N LYS A 124 36.93 42.02 -4.70
CA LYS A 124 37.74 42.12 -3.48
C LYS A 124 38.22 40.75 -2.99
N ASP A 125 39.52 40.61 -2.74
CA ASP A 125 40.14 39.42 -2.14
C ASP A 125 39.82 38.10 -2.90
N ASN A 126 39.60 38.13 -4.23
CA ASN A 126 39.37 36.96 -5.02
C ASN A 126 40.69 36.31 -5.48
N VAL A 127 40.66 34.98 -5.64
CA VAL A 127 41.79 34.18 -6.10
C VAL A 127 41.36 33.29 -7.27
N ALA A 128 42.03 33.43 -8.41
CA ALA A 128 41.84 32.60 -9.61
C ALA A 128 43.14 31.85 -9.94
N ASN A 129 43.20 30.57 -9.59
CA ASN A 129 44.42 29.76 -9.64
C ASN A 129 44.49 28.86 -10.86
N GLY A 130 43.36 28.36 -11.38
CA GLY A 130 43.34 27.42 -12.51
C GLY A 130 43.44 28.12 -13.85
N LEU A 131 43.81 27.36 -14.89
CA LEU A 131 43.78 27.80 -16.30
C LEU A 131 42.33 28.22 -16.66
N ASP A 132 42.17 29.38 -17.29
CA ASP A 132 40.87 29.94 -17.69
C ASP A 132 39.85 30.05 -16.54
N SER A 133 40.33 30.13 -15.29
CA SER A 133 39.46 30.22 -14.11
C SER A 133 38.99 31.65 -13.83
N ASN A 134 37.81 31.81 -13.24
CA ASN A 134 37.23 33.12 -12.98
C ASN A 134 36.70 33.24 -11.54
N ALA A 135 37.14 34.27 -10.82
CA ALA A 135 36.70 34.60 -9.46
C ALA A 135 36.17 36.04 -9.40
N PHE A 136 34.84 36.24 -9.26
CA PHE A 136 34.21 37.55 -9.32
C PHE A 136 33.41 37.84 -8.04
N GLY A 137 33.66 38.97 -7.41
CA GLY A 137 32.93 39.44 -6.24
C GLY A 137 33.82 39.63 -5.01
N THR A 138 33.54 38.94 -3.91
CA THR A 138 34.34 39.08 -2.67
C THR A 138 34.80 37.74 -2.13
N ALA A 139 36.09 37.57 -1.90
CA ALA A 139 36.70 36.41 -1.27
C ALA A 139 36.39 35.04 -1.96
N ASN A 140 36.14 35.06 -3.27
CA ASN A 140 35.93 33.84 -4.06
C ASN A 140 37.25 33.18 -4.45
N LYS A 141 37.25 31.84 -4.54
CA LYS A 141 38.42 31.05 -4.99
C LYS A 141 38.02 30.14 -6.14
N ALA A 142 38.62 30.32 -7.30
CA ALA A 142 38.53 29.45 -8.46
C ALA A 142 39.89 28.73 -8.62
N ASN A 143 40.03 27.55 -8.05
CA ASN A 143 41.31 26.92 -7.85
C ASN A 143 41.76 25.99 -8.99
N SER A 144 40.83 25.42 -9.73
CA SER A 144 41.10 24.43 -10.78
C SER A 144 40.82 24.98 -12.17
N ASP A 145 41.28 24.29 -13.20
CA ASP A 145 41.13 24.69 -14.60
C ASP A 145 39.63 24.79 -15.00
N ASN A 146 39.31 25.85 -15.74
CA ASN A 146 37.97 26.19 -16.18
C ASN A 146 36.95 26.36 -15.02
N SER A 147 37.43 26.58 -13.80
CA SER A 147 36.54 26.77 -12.64
C SER A 147 36.04 28.20 -12.52
N ASN A 148 34.82 28.39 -11.99
CA ASN A 148 34.19 29.69 -11.87
C ASN A 148 33.59 29.89 -10.46
N ALA A 149 33.96 30.97 -9.76
CA ALA A 149 33.47 31.33 -8.44
C ALA A 149 32.92 32.75 -8.46
N PHE A 150 31.62 32.94 -8.34
CA PHE A 150 30.94 34.23 -8.45
C PHE A 150 30.10 34.56 -7.22
N GLY A 151 30.29 35.72 -6.62
CA GLY A 151 29.54 36.20 -5.50
C GLY A 151 30.40 36.46 -4.26
N THR A 152 30.14 35.78 -3.15
CA THR A 152 30.93 35.99 -1.94
C THR A 152 31.33 34.67 -1.28
N GLY A 153 32.62 34.49 -1.09
CA GLY A 153 33.20 33.36 -0.35
C GLY A 153 33.01 32.00 -0.99
N ASN A 154 32.73 31.93 -2.30
CA ASN A 154 32.55 30.67 -3.00
C ASN A 154 33.91 30.01 -3.30
N LEU A 155 33.94 28.68 -3.21
CA LEU A 155 35.08 27.86 -3.56
C LEU A 155 34.71 26.95 -4.73
N ALA A 156 35.41 27.11 -5.86
CA ALA A 156 35.34 26.24 -7.02
C ALA A 156 36.69 25.52 -7.17
N ASP A 157 36.78 24.28 -6.66
CA ASP A 157 38.04 23.54 -6.48
C ASP A 157 38.19 22.34 -7.42
N GLY A 158 37.17 21.97 -8.18
CA GLY A 158 37.19 20.94 -9.20
C GLY A 158 37.36 21.51 -10.61
N ILE A 159 37.83 20.70 -11.55
CA ILE A 159 37.97 21.07 -12.97
C ILE A 159 36.59 21.29 -13.59
N GLY A 160 36.41 22.40 -14.33
CA GLY A 160 35.13 22.74 -14.96
C GLY A 160 33.99 23.06 -14.01
N THR A 161 34.26 23.32 -12.73
CA THR A 161 33.25 23.59 -11.71
C THR A 161 32.73 25.03 -11.74
N SER A 162 31.53 25.21 -11.23
CA SER A 162 30.95 26.55 -11.06
C SER A 162 30.27 26.70 -9.71
N ALA A 163 30.65 27.74 -8.96
CA ALA A 163 30.08 28.08 -7.66
C ALA A 163 29.54 29.53 -7.69
N PHE A 164 28.22 29.68 -7.65
CA PHE A 164 27.53 30.96 -7.76
C PHE A 164 26.75 31.31 -6.49
N GLY A 165 26.98 32.45 -5.87
CA GLY A 165 26.20 32.96 -4.76
C GLY A 165 27.02 33.21 -3.51
N TYR A 166 26.68 32.57 -2.40
CA TYR A 166 27.31 32.83 -1.10
C TYR A 166 27.79 31.54 -0.43
N LEU A 167 29.07 31.44 -0.14
CA LEU A 167 29.70 30.34 0.59
C LEU A 167 29.41 28.94 0.03
N ASN A 168 29.27 28.82 -1.29
CA ASN A 168 29.18 27.49 -1.91
C ASN A 168 30.57 26.86 -2.00
N ASN A 169 30.66 25.56 -1.71
CA ASN A 169 31.87 24.76 -1.75
C ASN A 169 31.75 23.63 -2.77
N VAL A 170 32.46 23.73 -3.90
CA VAL A 170 32.38 22.78 -5.02
C VAL A 170 33.76 22.23 -5.31
N SER A 171 34.01 20.97 -4.93
CA SER A 171 35.27 20.28 -5.19
C SER A 171 35.19 19.14 -6.22
N GLY A 172 33.98 18.73 -6.61
CA GLY A 172 33.80 17.72 -7.65
C GLY A 172 33.93 18.29 -9.06
N ASN A 173 34.61 17.59 -9.99
CA ASN A 173 34.78 18.02 -11.37
C ASN A 173 33.42 18.14 -12.10
N GLU A 174 33.33 19.08 -13.04
CA GLU A 174 32.15 19.29 -13.91
C GLU A 174 30.84 19.52 -13.11
N SER A 175 30.96 20.06 -11.90
CA SER A 175 29.84 20.23 -10.96
C SER A 175 29.43 21.68 -10.79
N VAL A 176 28.16 21.92 -10.44
CA VAL A 176 27.59 23.26 -10.34
C VAL A 176 26.84 23.47 -9.03
N ALA A 177 27.22 24.50 -8.25
CA ALA A 177 26.47 24.98 -7.12
C ALA A 177 25.91 26.39 -7.37
N PHE A 178 24.62 26.60 -7.10
CA PHE A 178 23.98 27.88 -7.21
C PHE A 178 23.16 28.20 -5.95
N GLY A 179 23.49 29.32 -5.27
CA GLY A 179 22.72 29.76 -4.11
C GLY A 179 23.57 30.01 -2.86
N PHE A 180 23.14 29.41 -1.73
CA PHE A 180 23.71 29.73 -0.41
C PHE A 180 24.19 28.46 0.32
N THR A 181 25.47 28.40 0.67
CA THR A 181 26.08 27.33 1.48
C THR A 181 25.87 25.89 0.95
N ASN A 182 25.79 25.71 -0.36
CA ASN A 182 25.74 24.38 -0.95
C ASN A 182 27.11 23.74 -0.96
N THR A 183 27.18 22.42 -0.75
CA THR A 183 28.43 21.65 -0.73
C THR A 183 28.35 20.51 -1.76
N ILE A 184 29.30 20.47 -2.67
CA ILE A 184 29.47 19.40 -3.65
C ILE A 184 30.89 18.86 -3.55
N SER A 185 31.04 17.57 -3.28
CA SER A 185 32.35 16.91 -3.27
C SER A 185 32.55 15.87 -4.37
N ALA A 186 31.51 15.59 -5.16
CA ALA A 186 31.51 14.59 -6.21
C ALA A 186 31.41 15.20 -7.61
N ALA A 187 31.86 14.48 -8.63
CA ALA A 187 31.82 14.90 -10.02
C ALA A 187 30.41 14.85 -10.63
N GLU A 188 30.20 15.65 -11.70
CA GLU A 188 28.95 15.69 -12.48
C GLU A 188 27.70 16.01 -11.63
N ALA A 189 27.88 16.72 -10.51
CA ALA A 189 26.88 16.94 -9.51
C ALA A 189 26.26 18.35 -9.54
N VAL A 190 25.00 18.47 -9.09
CA VAL A 190 24.28 19.73 -9.06
C VAL A 190 23.72 20.02 -7.67
N ALA A 191 23.98 21.22 -7.13
CA ALA A 191 23.36 21.71 -5.89
C ALA A 191 22.79 23.11 -6.13
N MET A 192 21.47 23.27 -6.02
CA MET A 192 20.79 24.55 -6.24
C MET A 192 19.90 24.93 -5.07
N GLY A 193 20.08 26.14 -4.51
CA GLY A 193 19.28 26.66 -3.43
C GLY A 193 20.11 26.91 -2.17
N ARG A 194 19.65 26.37 -1.04
CA ARG A 194 20.29 26.63 0.25
C ARG A 194 20.67 25.34 0.98
N ASN A 195 21.91 25.29 1.46
CA ASN A 195 22.41 24.23 2.35
C ASN A 195 22.19 22.81 1.79
N ASN A 196 22.28 22.64 0.47
CA ASN A 196 22.20 21.34 -0.17
C ASN A 196 23.58 20.65 -0.18
N GLN A 197 23.58 19.33 -0.05
CA GLN A 197 24.80 18.53 -0.03
C GLN A 197 24.74 17.42 -1.09
N VAL A 198 25.80 17.32 -1.90
CA VAL A 198 25.97 16.24 -2.87
C VAL A 198 27.36 15.64 -2.71
N ILE A 199 27.44 14.36 -2.38
CA ILE A 199 28.72 13.69 -2.12
C ILE A 199 29.02 12.54 -3.09
N ALA A 200 28.10 12.21 -3.99
CA ALA A 200 28.28 11.12 -4.95
C ALA A 200 28.05 11.58 -6.39
N THR A 201 28.74 10.95 -7.33
CA THR A 201 28.77 11.28 -8.75
C THR A 201 27.36 11.28 -9.37
N GLY A 202 27.10 12.28 -10.22
CA GLY A 202 25.80 12.43 -10.88
C GLY A 202 24.66 12.82 -9.96
N GLY A 203 24.92 13.10 -8.68
CA GLY A 203 23.91 13.46 -7.70
C GLY A 203 23.31 14.86 -7.93
N SER A 204 22.05 15.05 -7.54
CA SER A 204 21.34 16.34 -7.65
C SER A 204 20.62 16.69 -6.36
N ALA A 205 20.92 17.87 -5.78
CA ALA A 205 20.24 18.38 -4.58
C ALA A 205 19.70 19.80 -4.86
N ILE A 206 18.39 19.96 -4.90
CA ILE A 206 17.75 21.22 -5.34
C ILE A 206 16.70 21.67 -4.31
N GLY A 207 16.84 22.89 -3.79
CA GLY A 207 15.92 23.48 -2.82
C GLY A 207 16.61 23.84 -1.51
N ASN A 208 16.10 23.36 -0.38
CA ASN A 208 16.65 23.70 0.92
C ASN A 208 16.99 22.44 1.73
N ASN A 209 18.22 22.37 2.22
CA ASN A 209 18.70 21.31 3.13
C ASN A 209 18.51 19.87 2.57
N ASN A 210 18.66 19.69 1.25
CA ASN A 210 18.54 18.38 0.62
C ASN A 210 19.92 17.69 0.57
N GLN A 211 19.92 16.36 0.66
CA GLN A 211 21.12 15.54 0.64
C GLN A 211 21.02 14.44 -0.43
N ALA A 212 21.85 14.54 -1.46
CA ALA A 212 22.04 13.50 -2.47
C ALA A 212 23.38 12.79 -2.19
N MET A 213 23.31 11.63 -1.55
CA MET A 213 24.45 10.98 -0.93
C MET A 213 24.99 9.76 -1.68
N ALA A 214 24.26 9.29 -2.68
CA ALA A 214 24.63 8.14 -3.49
C ALA A 214 24.66 8.47 -4.98
N MET A 215 25.30 7.61 -5.78
CA MET A 215 25.48 7.79 -7.21
C MET A 215 24.10 7.95 -7.91
N TYR A 216 23.99 8.97 -8.77
CA TYR A 216 22.77 9.34 -9.49
C TYR A 216 21.56 9.59 -8.62
N SER A 217 21.75 9.83 -7.30
CA SER A 217 20.65 10.15 -6.40
C SER A 217 20.13 11.57 -6.62
N THR A 218 18.82 11.75 -6.40
CA THR A 218 18.13 13.04 -6.58
C THR A 218 17.37 13.41 -5.30
N ALA A 219 17.64 14.61 -4.75
CA ALA A 219 16.94 15.17 -3.59
C ALA A 219 16.42 16.57 -3.94
N ILE A 220 15.10 16.72 -4.10
CA ILE A 220 14.47 17.99 -4.54
C ILE A 220 13.39 18.44 -3.58
N GLY A 221 13.49 19.69 -3.11
CA GLY A 221 12.50 20.32 -2.23
C GLY A 221 13.09 20.78 -0.91
N ASN A 222 12.59 20.27 0.20
CA ASN A 222 13.07 20.67 1.53
C ASN A 222 13.32 19.45 2.43
N ASP A 223 14.49 19.38 3.05
CA ASP A 223 14.89 18.34 4.00
C ASP A 223 14.77 16.90 3.45
N ASN A 224 15.04 16.69 2.16
CA ASN A 224 15.01 15.35 1.55
C ASN A 224 16.37 14.66 1.63
N TYR A 225 16.37 13.36 1.87
CA TYR A 225 17.54 12.50 1.99
C TYR A 225 17.48 11.37 0.94
N ALA A 226 18.35 11.40 -0.05
CA ALA A 226 18.50 10.37 -1.08
C ALA A 226 19.85 9.67 -0.89
N ILE A 227 19.87 8.55 -0.15
CA ILE A 227 21.06 7.82 0.26
C ILE A 227 21.29 6.57 -0.59
N GLY A 228 20.26 6.06 -1.25
CA GLY A 228 20.36 4.94 -2.18
C GLY A 228 20.84 5.37 -3.58
N GLU A 229 21.56 4.51 -4.27
CA GLU A 229 21.94 4.69 -5.66
C GLU A 229 20.69 4.74 -6.56
N ASN A 230 20.69 5.61 -7.59
CA ASN A 230 19.55 5.87 -8.48
C ASN A 230 18.24 6.27 -7.76
N SER A 231 18.32 6.71 -6.50
CA SER A 231 17.13 7.04 -5.71
C SER A 231 16.62 8.46 -5.96
N SER A 232 15.30 8.67 -5.76
CA SER A 232 14.67 9.97 -5.98
C SER A 232 13.79 10.40 -4.80
N ALA A 233 14.23 11.37 -3.99
CA ALA A 233 13.52 11.96 -2.86
C ALA A 233 13.02 13.37 -3.24
N ILE A 234 11.71 13.53 -3.45
CA ILE A 234 11.14 14.77 -3.98
C ILE A 234 10.00 15.27 -3.10
N GLY A 235 10.11 16.50 -2.57
CA GLY A 235 9.09 17.13 -1.75
C GLY A 235 9.60 17.64 -0.41
N LEU A 236 9.01 17.20 0.70
CA LEU A 236 9.37 17.66 2.04
C LEU A 236 9.71 16.48 2.97
N GLY A 237 10.91 16.41 3.47
CA GLY A 237 11.30 15.48 4.53
C GLY A 237 11.24 13.99 4.13
N ASN A 238 11.38 13.68 2.84
CA ASN A 238 11.40 12.30 2.37
C ASN A 238 12.77 11.65 2.66
N ASN A 239 12.76 10.39 3.07
CA ASN A 239 13.94 9.63 3.43
C ASN A 239 14.07 8.34 2.61
N ILE A 240 15.13 8.24 1.81
CA ILE A 240 15.43 7.06 1.00
C ILE A 240 16.78 6.50 1.42
N THR A 241 16.81 5.23 1.79
CA THR A 241 18.04 4.55 2.19
C THR A 241 18.44 3.39 1.28
N ALA A 242 17.61 3.04 0.31
CA ALA A 242 17.84 1.90 -0.58
C ALA A 242 17.98 2.32 -2.04
N ASN A 243 18.64 1.47 -2.83
CA ASN A 243 18.88 1.68 -4.26
C ASN A 243 17.57 1.58 -5.06
N ASP A 244 17.52 2.33 -6.17
CA ASP A 244 16.38 2.36 -7.11
C ASP A 244 15.05 2.76 -6.47
N ALA A 245 15.09 3.31 -5.24
CA ALA A 245 13.89 3.66 -4.49
C ALA A 245 13.40 5.09 -4.79
N THR A 246 12.09 5.29 -4.65
CA THR A 246 11.46 6.60 -4.89
C THR A 246 10.60 7.02 -3.70
N ALA A 247 10.75 8.27 -3.23
CA ALA A 247 9.87 8.89 -2.25
C ALA A 247 9.40 10.25 -2.77
N LEU A 248 8.09 10.41 -2.96
CA LEU A 248 7.50 11.61 -3.52
C LEU A 248 6.40 12.16 -2.61
N GLY A 249 6.53 13.40 -2.14
CA GLY A 249 5.53 14.08 -1.32
C GLY A 249 6.07 14.54 0.02
N ASN A 250 5.43 14.17 1.13
CA ASN A 250 5.77 14.68 2.46
C ASN A 250 6.07 13.53 3.44
N LYS A 251 7.27 13.53 4.03
CA LYS A 251 7.71 12.59 5.07
C LYS A 251 7.54 11.11 4.72
N ASN A 252 7.73 10.76 3.45
CA ASN A 252 7.71 9.36 3.02
C ASN A 252 9.07 8.70 3.29
N THR A 253 9.05 7.42 3.61
CA THR A 253 10.24 6.59 3.81
C THR A 253 10.24 5.45 2.81
N ALA A 254 11.29 5.36 1.97
CA ALA A 254 11.50 4.26 1.05
C ALA A 254 12.86 3.60 1.38
N SER A 255 12.84 2.49 2.10
CA SER A 255 14.04 1.80 2.58
C SER A 255 14.24 0.41 1.99
N GLY A 256 13.31 -0.08 1.17
CA GLY A 256 13.47 -1.29 0.37
C GLY A 256 14.07 -1.00 -1.00
N ILE A 257 14.85 -1.92 -1.56
CA ILE A 257 15.35 -1.82 -2.94
C ILE A 257 14.14 -1.75 -3.89
N SER A 258 14.17 -0.81 -4.83
CA SER A 258 13.07 -0.55 -5.79
C SER A 258 11.72 -0.22 -5.12
N ALA A 259 11.75 0.23 -3.86
CA ALA A 259 10.53 0.60 -3.14
C ALA A 259 10.00 1.98 -3.56
N GLY A 260 8.68 2.12 -3.57
CA GLY A 260 7.97 3.37 -3.85
C GLY A 260 7.14 3.85 -2.68
N ALA A 261 7.36 5.09 -2.20
CA ALA A 261 6.57 5.73 -1.16
C ALA A 261 6.07 7.08 -1.66
N VAL A 262 4.78 7.23 -1.95
CA VAL A 262 4.22 8.41 -2.59
C VAL A 262 3.03 8.97 -1.81
N GLY A 263 3.05 10.26 -1.51
CA GLY A 263 1.99 10.95 -0.78
C GLY A 263 2.47 11.52 0.54
N ILE A 264 1.83 11.16 1.66
CA ILE A 264 2.15 11.73 2.96
C ILE A 264 2.41 10.61 3.98
N SER A 265 3.58 10.61 4.59
CA SER A 265 3.96 9.71 5.69
C SER A 265 3.79 8.22 5.36
N ASN A 266 4.05 7.83 4.12
CA ASN A 266 4.04 6.43 3.70
C ASN A 266 5.39 5.77 3.98
N THR A 267 5.37 4.50 4.32
CA THR A 267 6.56 3.67 4.56
C THR A 267 6.57 2.48 3.61
N ALA A 268 7.58 2.41 2.73
CA ALA A 268 7.84 1.29 1.84
C ALA A 268 9.22 0.71 2.17
N SER A 269 9.27 -0.35 2.98
CA SER A 269 10.53 -0.90 3.48
C SER A 269 10.87 -2.29 2.93
N GLY A 270 9.92 -2.98 2.31
CA GLY A 270 10.19 -4.23 1.63
C GLY A 270 10.83 -4.04 0.24
N HIS A 271 11.54 -5.04 -0.26
CA HIS A 271 12.02 -5.08 -1.64
C HIS A 271 10.81 -5.01 -2.60
N ASN A 272 10.83 -4.12 -3.61
CA ASN A 272 9.71 -3.81 -4.51
C ASN A 272 8.41 -3.38 -3.80
N ALA A 273 8.44 -2.98 -2.53
CA ALA A 273 7.26 -2.56 -1.79
C ALA A 273 6.71 -1.22 -2.29
N GLN A 274 5.38 -1.08 -2.31
CA GLN A 274 4.72 0.13 -2.79
C GLN A 274 3.74 0.67 -1.74
N ALA A 275 3.91 1.92 -1.29
CA ALA A 275 3.06 2.59 -0.31
C ALA A 275 2.61 3.96 -0.86
N PHE A 276 1.34 4.08 -1.26
CA PHE A 276 0.80 5.26 -1.94
C PHE A 276 -0.40 5.85 -1.22
N GLY A 277 -0.35 7.12 -0.88
CA GLY A 277 -1.45 7.87 -0.27
C GLY A 277 -1.09 8.49 1.06
N TYR A 278 -1.76 8.12 2.14
CA TYR A 278 -1.58 8.70 3.47
C TYR A 278 -1.35 7.64 4.54
N LEU A 279 -0.23 7.69 5.25
CA LEU A 279 0.10 6.77 6.36
C LEU A 279 0.01 5.28 6.00
N ASN A 280 0.35 4.90 4.76
CA ASN A 280 0.38 3.50 4.36
C ASN A 280 1.73 2.85 4.72
N GLU A 281 1.69 1.57 5.09
CA GLU A 281 2.85 0.75 5.45
C GLU A 281 2.93 -0.48 4.53
N ALA A 282 3.95 -0.55 3.67
CA ALA A 282 4.28 -1.71 2.85
C ALA A 282 5.68 -2.20 3.27
N THR A 283 5.74 -3.19 4.15
CA THR A 283 7.00 -3.52 4.86
C THR A 283 7.66 -4.81 4.40
N ALA A 284 6.95 -5.65 3.69
CA ALA A 284 7.48 -6.91 3.19
C ALA A 284 7.77 -6.88 1.68
N GLN A 285 8.51 -7.86 1.19
CA GLN A 285 8.84 -7.98 -0.23
C GLN A 285 7.58 -8.07 -1.09
N ASP A 286 7.56 -7.28 -2.18
CA ASP A 286 6.46 -7.22 -3.16
C ASP A 286 5.10 -6.85 -2.53
N SER A 287 5.09 -6.23 -1.33
CA SER A 287 3.87 -5.79 -0.65
C SER A 287 3.35 -4.46 -1.19
N GLN A 288 2.03 -4.27 -1.13
CA GLN A 288 1.36 -3.10 -1.68
C GLN A 288 0.35 -2.50 -0.67
N ALA A 289 0.46 -1.21 -0.38
CA ALA A 289 -0.46 -0.49 0.50
C ALA A 289 -0.88 0.84 -0.16
N PHE A 290 -2.15 0.93 -0.59
CA PHE A 290 -2.68 2.07 -1.36
C PHE A 290 -3.92 2.68 -0.72
N GLY A 291 -3.92 3.98 -0.52
CA GLY A 291 -5.03 4.73 0.04
C GLY A 291 -4.66 5.42 1.35
N ALA A 292 -5.35 5.11 2.44
CA ALA A 292 -5.05 5.72 3.74
C ALA A 292 -4.95 4.68 4.86
N GLN A 293 -3.88 4.75 5.64
CA GLN A 293 -3.67 3.94 6.84
C GLN A 293 -3.73 2.41 6.59
N ASN A 294 -3.37 1.98 5.37
CA ASN A 294 -3.32 0.56 5.03
C ASN A 294 -1.97 -0.05 5.42
N LYS A 295 -2.00 -1.32 5.83
CA LYS A 295 -0.81 -2.10 6.22
C LYS A 295 -0.72 -3.38 5.42
N ALA A 296 0.37 -3.53 4.66
CA ALA A 296 0.74 -4.75 3.95
C ALA A 296 2.10 -5.21 4.48
N THR A 297 2.09 -6.15 5.42
CA THR A 297 3.29 -6.47 6.23
C THR A 297 3.90 -7.83 5.93
N GLU A 298 3.29 -8.59 5.03
CA GLU A 298 3.80 -9.87 4.60
C GLU A 298 4.05 -9.89 3.08
N ARG A 299 4.85 -10.85 2.64
CA ARG A 299 5.26 -10.98 1.25
C ARG A 299 4.05 -11.17 0.33
N TYR A 300 4.02 -10.40 -0.78
CA TYR A 300 2.91 -10.31 -1.74
C TYR A 300 1.58 -9.83 -1.14
N ALA A 301 1.57 -9.31 0.10
CA ALA A 301 0.37 -8.77 0.72
C ALA A 301 -0.10 -7.50 0.02
N SER A 302 -1.42 -7.35 -0.10
CA SER A 302 -2.04 -6.21 -0.77
C SER A 302 -3.14 -5.61 0.11
N ALA A 303 -3.01 -4.31 0.46
CA ALA A 303 -3.98 -3.56 1.27
C ALA A 303 -4.40 -2.29 0.52
N PHE A 304 -5.66 -2.20 0.10
CA PHE A 304 -6.19 -1.11 -0.72
C PHE A 304 -7.43 -0.47 -0.11
N GLY A 305 -7.40 0.84 0.09
CA GLY A 305 -8.53 1.62 0.60
C GLY A 305 -8.21 2.37 1.89
N HIS A 306 -8.94 2.08 2.98
CA HIS A 306 -8.77 2.79 4.24
C HIS A 306 -8.68 1.82 5.44
N GLU A 307 -7.64 1.95 6.25
CA GLU A 307 -7.44 1.12 7.46
C GLU A 307 -7.48 -0.41 7.21
N ASN A 308 -7.06 -0.88 6.03
CA ASN A 308 -6.97 -2.31 5.76
C ASN A 308 -5.66 -2.91 6.26
N GLU A 309 -5.69 -4.12 6.77
CA GLU A 309 -4.52 -4.85 7.27
C GLU A 309 -4.36 -6.20 6.54
N ALA A 310 -3.39 -6.29 5.63
CA ALA A 310 -2.98 -7.54 4.99
C ALA A 310 -1.69 -8.05 5.66
N LYS A 311 -1.84 -8.95 6.63
CA LYS A 311 -0.78 -9.48 7.50
C LYS A 311 -0.49 -10.96 7.24
N ALA A 312 -0.72 -11.43 6.02
CA ALA A 312 -0.51 -12.81 5.64
C ALA A 312 0.15 -12.89 4.26
N TYR A 313 0.87 -13.97 3.99
CA TYR A 313 1.49 -14.24 2.70
C TYR A 313 0.44 -14.23 1.59
N ALA A 314 0.66 -13.37 0.58
CA ALA A 314 -0.28 -13.16 -0.52
C ALA A 314 -1.73 -12.84 -0.07
N GLY A 315 -1.91 -12.25 1.12
CA GLY A 315 -3.19 -11.82 1.65
C GLY A 315 -3.68 -10.54 0.96
N SER A 316 -5.00 -10.45 0.71
CA SER A 316 -5.61 -9.31 0.02
C SER A 316 -6.71 -8.66 0.86
N ALA A 317 -6.53 -7.41 1.27
CA ALA A 317 -7.51 -6.62 2.03
C ALA A 317 -7.92 -5.39 1.20
N LEU A 318 -9.18 -5.34 0.75
CA LEU A 318 -9.69 -4.31 -0.16
C LEU A 318 -10.96 -3.65 0.38
N GLY A 319 -10.94 -2.34 0.55
CA GLY A 319 -12.07 -1.55 1.02
C GLY A 319 -11.76 -0.78 2.29
N VAL A 320 -12.52 -1.00 3.37
CA VAL A 320 -12.35 -0.27 4.63
C VAL A 320 -12.31 -1.23 5.81
N LYS A 321 -11.27 -1.13 6.66
CA LYS A 321 -11.11 -1.90 7.90
C LYS A 321 -11.11 -3.42 7.72
N ASN A 322 -10.71 -3.91 6.56
CA ASN A 322 -10.59 -5.35 6.33
C ASN A 322 -9.28 -5.89 6.90
N VAL A 323 -9.33 -7.08 7.49
CA VAL A 323 -8.18 -7.73 8.12
C VAL A 323 -7.95 -9.11 7.52
N VAL A 324 -6.74 -9.36 7.04
CA VAL A 324 -6.32 -10.66 6.52
C VAL A 324 -5.09 -11.14 7.29
N THR A 325 -5.23 -12.24 7.99
CA THR A 325 -4.14 -12.91 8.74
C THR A 325 -3.90 -14.35 8.30
N GLY A 326 -4.73 -14.86 7.38
CA GLY A 326 -4.55 -16.18 6.78
C GLY A 326 -3.87 -16.09 5.41
N ASP A 327 -2.89 -16.96 5.15
CA ASP A 327 -2.18 -17.01 3.87
C ASP A 327 -3.16 -17.24 2.71
N PHE A 328 -2.95 -16.49 1.61
CA PHE A 328 -3.84 -16.46 0.45
C PHE A 328 -5.29 -16.05 0.76
N GLY A 329 -5.53 -15.48 1.95
CA GLY A 329 -6.84 -15.00 2.38
C GLY A 329 -7.27 -13.73 1.65
N SER A 330 -8.59 -13.52 1.55
CA SER A 330 -9.16 -12.32 0.93
C SER A 330 -10.24 -11.71 1.81
N ALA A 331 -10.14 -10.42 2.12
CA ALA A 331 -11.16 -9.64 2.83
C ALA A 331 -11.54 -8.42 1.99
N VAL A 332 -12.78 -8.35 1.51
CA VAL A 332 -13.24 -7.33 0.56
C VAL A 332 -14.53 -6.67 1.03
N GLY A 333 -14.52 -5.35 1.16
CA GLY A 333 -15.67 -4.54 1.53
C GLY A 333 -15.43 -3.72 2.79
N TYR A 334 -16.27 -3.87 3.80
CA TYR A 334 -16.20 -3.12 5.05
C TYR A 334 -16.09 -4.06 6.27
N ASP A 335 -15.06 -3.91 7.08
CA ASP A 335 -14.90 -4.59 8.38
C ASP A 335 -14.98 -6.14 8.29
N ASN A 336 -14.36 -6.71 7.24
CA ASN A 336 -14.30 -8.16 7.06
C ASN A 336 -12.99 -8.73 7.61
N THR A 337 -13.04 -9.95 8.14
CA THR A 337 -11.88 -10.66 8.66
C THR A 337 -11.71 -12.03 7.99
N ALA A 338 -10.56 -12.25 7.34
CA ALA A 338 -10.15 -13.54 6.78
C ALA A 338 -8.89 -14.00 7.52
N SER A 339 -9.03 -14.96 8.46
CA SER A 339 -7.96 -15.25 9.42
C SER A 339 -7.25 -16.57 9.25
N ASN A 340 -7.61 -17.37 8.24
CA ASN A 340 -6.97 -18.66 8.03
C ASN A 340 -6.66 -18.90 6.54
N TYR A 341 -5.95 -19.99 6.24
CA TYR A 341 -5.48 -20.36 4.91
C TYR A 341 -6.62 -20.40 3.88
N LEU A 342 -6.48 -19.62 2.76
CA LEU A 342 -7.47 -19.50 1.71
C LEU A 342 -8.89 -19.09 2.18
N ALA A 343 -8.99 -18.39 3.32
CA ALA A 343 -10.27 -17.88 3.82
C ALA A 343 -10.72 -16.64 3.04
N ASN A 344 -12.02 -16.54 2.76
CA ASN A 344 -12.60 -15.43 2.02
C ASN A 344 -13.74 -14.77 2.80
N ALA A 345 -13.61 -13.46 3.08
CA ALA A 345 -14.62 -12.67 3.77
C ALA A 345 -15.01 -11.48 2.87
N ILE A 346 -16.22 -11.48 2.31
CA ILE A 346 -16.64 -10.51 1.30
C ILE A 346 -17.97 -9.86 1.67
N GLY A 347 -17.99 -8.53 1.70
CA GLY A 347 -19.19 -7.73 2.01
C GLY A 347 -18.99 -6.85 3.23
N THR A 348 -19.83 -7.01 4.26
CA THR A 348 -19.77 -6.18 5.47
C THR A 348 -19.73 -7.03 6.74
N SER A 349 -18.75 -6.81 7.58
CA SER A 349 -18.59 -7.45 8.89
C SER A 349 -18.64 -8.99 8.84
N ASN A 350 -18.10 -9.59 7.79
CA ASN A 350 -18.03 -11.04 7.67
C ASN A 350 -16.73 -11.58 8.30
N VAL A 351 -16.81 -12.76 8.90
CA VAL A 351 -15.69 -13.45 9.52
C VAL A 351 -15.51 -14.84 8.90
N ALA A 352 -14.41 -15.02 8.17
CA ALA A 352 -13.98 -16.31 7.63
C ALA A 352 -12.73 -16.78 8.40
N SER A 353 -12.92 -17.63 9.40
CA SER A 353 -11.84 -18.09 10.28
C SER A 353 -11.47 -19.57 10.12
N GLY A 354 -12.21 -20.34 9.33
CA GLY A 354 -11.82 -21.69 8.94
C GLY A 354 -10.91 -21.69 7.71
N SER A 355 -10.02 -22.67 7.59
CA SER A 355 -9.26 -22.88 6.35
C SER A 355 -10.20 -23.20 5.19
N TYR A 356 -9.98 -22.56 4.03
CA TYR A 356 -10.87 -22.64 2.86
C TYR A 356 -12.31 -22.17 3.12
N ALA A 357 -12.57 -21.43 4.21
CA ALA A 357 -13.89 -20.95 4.55
C ALA A 357 -14.29 -19.71 3.73
N SER A 358 -15.59 -19.58 3.46
CA SER A 358 -16.16 -18.42 2.77
C SER A 358 -17.30 -17.79 3.57
N ALA A 359 -17.15 -16.51 3.92
CA ALA A 359 -18.18 -15.70 4.56
C ALA A 359 -18.54 -14.52 3.63
N VAL A 360 -19.73 -14.54 3.02
CA VAL A 360 -20.11 -13.60 1.97
C VAL A 360 -21.44 -12.93 2.27
N GLY A 361 -21.47 -11.60 2.30
CA GLY A 361 -22.68 -10.80 2.52
C GLY A 361 -22.57 -9.88 3.71
N TYR A 362 -23.47 -10.01 4.69
CA TYR A 362 -23.51 -9.17 5.88
C TYR A 362 -23.47 -10.00 7.16
N LYS A 363 -22.49 -9.73 8.01
CA LYS A 363 -22.32 -10.38 9.35
C LYS A 363 -22.35 -11.91 9.32
N ASN A 364 -21.82 -12.54 8.29
CA ASN A 364 -21.71 -14.00 8.24
C ASN A 364 -20.44 -14.47 8.96
N THR A 365 -20.53 -15.62 9.61
CA THR A 365 -19.41 -16.29 10.28
C THR A 365 -19.19 -17.69 9.71
N ALA A 366 -18.06 -17.93 9.05
CA ALA A 366 -17.63 -19.24 8.56
C ALA A 366 -16.37 -19.65 9.31
N SER A 367 -16.51 -20.45 10.36
CA SER A 367 -15.40 -20.85 11.24
C SER A 367 -14.94 -22.29 11.08
N GLY A 368 -15.73 -23.14 10.46
CA GLY A 368 -15.33 -24.50 10.13
C GLY A 368 -14.42 -24.58 8.92
N VAL A 369 -13.60 -25.62 8.85
CA VAL A 369 -12.78 -25.90 7.66
C VAL A 369 -13.69 -26.16 6.46
N LYS A 370 -13.42 -25.49 5.32
CA LYS A 370 -14.26 -25.58 4.11
C LYS A 370 -15.73 -25.24 4.34
N SER A 371 -16.03 -24.39 5.34
CA SER A 371 -17.39 -23.94 5.62
C SER A 371 -17.79 -22.74 4.78
N ASN A 372 -19.08 -22.60 4.49
CA ASN A 372 -19.62 -21.48 3.76
C ASN A 372 -20.78 -20.83 4.52
N ALA A 373 -20.69 -19.53 4.77
CA ALA A 373 -21.76 -18.71 5.35
C ALA A 373 -22.07 -17.57 4.37
N ILE A 374 -23.21 -17.65 3.68
CA ILE A 374 -23.53 -16.76 2.56
C ILE A 374 -24.90 -16.10 2.77
N GLY A 375 -24.93 -14.77 2.73
CA GLY A 375 -26.16 -13.98 2.88
C GLY A 375 -26.11 -13.01 4.04
N ASN A 376 -27.02 -13.15 5.01
CA ASN A 376 -27.16 -12.25 6.15
C ASN A 376 -27.12 -13.02 7.48
N GLU A 377 -26.20 -12.68 8.37
CA GLU A 377 -26.14 -13.20 9.74
C GLU A 377 -26.13 -14.75 9.84
N ASN A 378 -25.54 -15.44 8.86
CA ASN A 378 -25.40 -16.89 8.89
C ASN A 378 -24.15 -17.31 9.68
N THR A 379 -24.24 -18.46 10.35
CA THR A 379 -23.13 -19.09 11.06
C THR A 379 -22.91 -20.52 10.56
N ALA A 380 -21.71 -20.82 10.06
CA ALA A 380 -21.26 -22.15 9.65
C ALA A 380 -19.98 -22.49 10.44
N SER A 381 -20.10 -23.32 11.51
CA SER A 381 -19.06 -23.43 12.53
C SER A 381 -18.23 -24.71 12.49
N GLU A 382 -18.72 -25.77 11.84
CA GLU A 382 -18.01 -27.05 11.72
C GLU A 382 -17.51 -27.31 10.29
N GLU A 383 -16.68 -28.33 10.15
CA GLU A 383 -16.09 -28.68 8.86
C GLU A 383 -17.16 -29.08 7.83
N TYR A 384 -17.01 -28.65 6.58
CA TYR A 384 -17.92 -28.86 5.45
C TYR A 384 -19.37 -28.30 5.66
N THR A 385 -19.58 -27.36 6.57
CA THR A 385 -20.90 -26.78 6.80
C THR A 385 -21.27 -25.71 5.78
N ASN A 386 -22.55 -25.65 5.44
CA ASN A 386 -23.08 -24.59 4.55
C ASN A 386 -24.29 -23.92 5.19
N ALA A 387 -24.23 -22.62 5.41
CA ALA A 387 -25.33 -21.77 5.89
C ALA A 387 -25.60 -20.68 4.85
N VAL A 388 -26.71 -20.80 4.12
CA VAL A 388 -27.02 -19.91 2.98
C VAL A 388 -28.40 -19.29 3.16
N GLY A 389 -28.47 -17.96 3.11
CA GLY A 389 -29.70 -17.20 3.27
C GLY A 389 -29.63 -16.18 4.39
N ALA A 390 -30.50 -16.24 5.40
CA ALA A 390 -30.49 -15.31 6.51
C ALA A 390 -30.67 -16.01 7.88
N GLY A 391 -29.81 -15.68 8.83
CA GLY A 391 -29.93 -16.15 10.21
C GLY A 391 -29.79 -17.68 10.40
N ASN A 392 -29.25 -18.41 9.42
CA ASN A 392 -29.05 -19.84 9.55
C ASN A 392 -27.85 -20.14 10.47
N ARG A 393 -28.01 -21.15 11.32
CA ARG A 393 -26.97 -21.65 12.23
C ARG A 393 -26.69 -23.13 11.98
N VAL A 394 -25.49 -23.43 11.49
CA VAL A 394 -25.07 -24.80 11.16
C VAL A 394 -23.83 -25.15 11.95
N SER A 395 -23.95 -26.12 12.85
CA SER A 395 -22.87 -26.59 13.73
C SER A 395 -22.66 -28.11 13.70
N GLY A 396 -23.38 -28.83 12.85
CA GLY A 396 -23.13 -30.27 12.64
C GLY A 396 -22.12 -30.49 11.51
N TYR A 397 -21.21 -31.41 11.64
CA TYR A 397 -20.24 -31.79 10.59
C TYR A 397 -20.95 -32.14 9.28
N ALA A 398 -20.44 -31.62 8.15
CA ALA A 398 -20.95 -31.87 6.81
C ALA A 398 -22.46 -31.58 6.63
N SER A 399 -22.99 -30.59 7.34
CA SER A 399 -24.40 -30.24 7.37
C SER A 399 -24.69 -28.95 6.60
N SER A 400 -25.96 -28.75 6.24
CA SER A 400 -26.35 -27.61 5.41
C SER A 400 -27.68 -27.00 5.84
N ALA A 401 -27.76 -25.65 5.78
CA ALA A 401 -29.02 -24.92 5.94
C ALA A 401 -29.18 -23.90 4.80
N PHE A 402 -30.34 -23.95 4.14
CA PHE A 402 -30.72 -23.02 3.06
C PHE A 402 -32.06 -22.36 3.40
N GLY A 403 -32.05 -21.03 3.42
CA GLY A 403 -33.26 -20.24 3.70
C GLY A 403 -33.09 -19.29 4.87
N ASN A 404 -34.03 -19.31 5.82
CA ASN A 404 -34.06 -18.33 6.89
C ASN A 404 -34.20 -18.98 8.29
N ASN A 405 -33.37 -18.56 9.25
CA ASN A 405 -33.42 -18.97 10.65
C ASN A 405 -33.44 -20.50 10.88
N ASN A 406 -32.86 -21.30 10.01
CA ASN A 406 -32.72 -22.73 10.24
C ASN A 406 -31.57 -23.00 11.24
N GLU A 407 -31.78 -23.95 12.14
CA GLU A 407 -30.76 -24.44 13.08
C GLU A 407 -30.48 -25.92 12.83
N VAL A 408 -29.22 -26.23 12.49
CA VAL A 408 -28.77 -27.59 12.19
C VAL A 408 -27.56 -27.90 13.06
N THR A 409 -27.77 -28.72 14.09
CA THR A 409 -26.72 -29.09 15.05
C THR A 409 -26.18 -30.50 14.85
N ALA A 410 -26.89 -31.34 14.11
CA ALA A 410 -26.51 -32.73 13.85
C ALA A 410 -25.61 -32.88 12.62
N GLU A 411 -24.77 -33.91 12.61
CA GLU A 411 -23.93 -34.28 11.49
C GLU A 411 -24.73 -34.81 10.30
N PHE A 412 -24.27 -34.50 9.07
CA PHE A 412 -24.88 -34.92 7.81
C PHE A 412 -26.35 -34.54 7.63
N ALA A 413 -26.80 -33.49 8.32
CA ALA A 413 -28.17 -33.05 8.33
C ALA A 413 -28.42 -31.85 7.38
N SER A 414 -29.63 -31.74 6.82
CA SER A 414 -29.95 -30.66 5.91
C SER A 414 -31.31 -30.01 6.19
N ALA A 415 -31.32 -28.69 6.28
CA ALA A 415 -32.53 -27.87 6.43
C ALA A 415 -32.75 -26.99 5.20
N PHE A 416 -33.95 -27.00 4.63
CA PHE A 416 -34.38 -26.12 3.55
C PHE A 416 -35.67 -25.42 3.93
N GLY A 417 -35.67 -24.09 3.94
CA GLY A 417 -36.84 -23.29 4.22
C GLY A 417 -36.66 -22.31 5.37
N HIS A 418 -37.61 -22.27 6.29
CA HIS A 418 -37.60 -21.27 7.37
C HIS A 418 -37.80 -21.93 8.75
N SER A 419 -36.98 -21.52 9.71
CA SER A 419 -37.08 -21.93 11.13
C SER A 419 -37.08 -23.45 11.38
N ASN A 420 -36.49 -24.25 10.52
CA ASN A 420 -36.37 -25.68 10.78
C ASN A 420 -35.25 -25.92 11.79
N ASN A 421 -35.50 -26.83 12.75
CA ASN A 421 -34.53 -27.22 13.77
C ASN A 421 -34.20 -28.70 13.69
N ILE A 422 -32.94 -29.03 13.38
CA ILE A 422 -32.49 -30.40 13.17
C ILE A 422 -31.36 -30.75 14.14
N SER A 423 -31.62 -31.70 15.04
CA SER A 423 -30.62 -32.26 15.95
C SER A 423 -30.42 -33.78 15.79
N GLY A 424 -31.16 -34.43 14.89
CA GLY A 424 -30.99 -35.84 14.57
C GLY A 424 -29.90 -36.09 13.51
N TYR A 425 -29.07 -37.10 13.71
CA TYR A 425 -28.00 -37.53 12.81
C TYR A 425 -28.57 -37.99 11.44
N VAL A 426 -27.98 -37.53 10.33
CA VAL A 426 -28.40 -37.83 8.94
C VAL A 426 -29.87 -37.48 8.68
N SER A 427 -30.35 -36.37 9.24
CA SER A 427 -31.77 -36.03 9.19
C SER A 427 -32.05 -34.78 8.35
N ASN A 428 -33.27 -34.67 7.83
CA ASN A 428 -33.60 -33.60 6.90
C ASN A 428 -34.93 -32.91 7.27
N ALA A 429 -34.99 -31.59 7.07
CA ALA A 429 -36.21 -30.81 7.14
C ALA A 429 -36.41 -29.93 5.92
N LEU A 430 -37.58 -29.97 5.31
CA LEU A 430 -37.97 -29.12 4.19
C LEU A 430 -39.30 -28.42 4.48
N GLY A 431 -39.27 -27.09 4.56
CA GLY A 431 -40.46 -26.29 4.75
C GLY A 431 -40.35 -25.25 5.87
N TYR A 432 -41.35 -25.14 6.73
CA TYR A 432 -41.44 -24.12 7.77
C TYR A 432 -41.60 -24.71 9.15
N ASP A 433 -40.74 -24.31 10.10
CA ASP A 433 -40.83 -24.63 11.53
C ASP A 433 -40.97 -26.14 11.83
N ASN A 434 -40.19 -26.96 11.12
CA ASN A 434 -40.13 -28.38 11.40
C ASN A 434 -39.01 -28.66 12.44
N ALA A 435 -39.30 -29.53 13.40
CA ALA A 435 -38.34 -30.01 14.37
C ALA A 435 -38.04 -31.49 14.14
N VAL A 436 -36.75 -31.83 13.89
CA VAL A 436 -36.33 -33.21 13.66
C VAL A 436 -35.18 -33.56 14.60
N SER A 437 -35.50 -34.32 15.63
CA SER A 437 -34.54 -34.77 16.65
C SER A 437 -34.19 -36.26 16.54
N GLY A 438 -34.98 -37.03 15.81
CA GLY A 438 -34.70 -38.45 15.56
C GLY A 438 -33.62 -38.64 14.50
N ASP A 439 -32.75 -39.60 14.65
CA ASP A 439 -31.70 -39.99 13.67
C ASP A 439 -32.35 -40.60 12.43
N TYR A 440 -31.73 -40.34 11.26
CA TYR A 440 -32.18 -40.85 9.94
C TYR A 440 -33.62 -40.45 9.59
N SER A 441 -34.06 -39.31 10.11
CA SER A 441 -35.46 -38.89 10.06
C SER A 441 -35.68 -37.70 9.11
N THR A 442 -36.92 -37.54 8.63
CA THR A 442 -37.26 -36.48 7.68
C THR A 442 -38.59 -35.82 8.02
N ALA A 443 -38.62 -34.48 7.97
CA ALA A 443 -39.87 -33.71 8.03
C ALA A 443 -40.01 -32.84 6.76
N VAL A 444 -41.16 -32.95 6.09
CA VAL A 444 -41.52 -32.15 4.91
C VAL A 444 -42.85 -31.46 5.15
N GLY A 445 -42.86 -30.14 5.04
CA GLY A 445 -44.09 -29.35 5.22
C GLY A 445 -43.95 -28.31 6.34
N LEU A 446 -44.96 -28.16 7.16
CA LEU A 446 -44.99 -27.11 8.21
C LEU A 446 -45.28 -27.68 9.59
N PHE A 447 -44.56 -27.20 10.60
CA PHE A 447 -44.79 -27.51 12.02
C PHE A 447 -44.71 -29.01 12.35
N ASN A 448 -44.04 -29.84 11.59
CA ASN A 448 -43.88 -31.24 11.92
C ASN A 448 -42.82 -31.41 13.02
N ASN A 449 -43.07 -32.28 13.97
CA ASN A 449 -42.15 -32.68 15.05
C ASN A 449 -41.82 -34.19 14.91
N VAL A 450 -40.58 -34.51 14.57
CA VAL A 450 -40.14 -35.90 14.40
C VAL A 450 -39.03 -36.22 15.40
N GLY A 451 -39.42 -36.86 16.50
CA GLY A 451 -38.53 -37.29 17.58
C GLY A 451 -38.06 -38.73 17.48
N GLY A 452 -38.78 -39.57 16.76
CA GLY A 452 -38.40 -40.98 16.56
C GLY A 452 -37.31 -41.16 15.51
N ASN A 453 -36.43 -42.12 15.72
CA ASN A 453 -35.40 -42.50 14.77
C ASN A 453 -35.99 -43.20 13.53
N SER A 454 -35.40 -43.00 12.37
CA SER A 454 -35.86 -43.58 11.10
C SER A 454 -37.34 -43.25 10.78
N SER A 455 -37.78 -42.06 11.17
CA SER A 455 -39.19 -41.66 11.12
C SER A 455 -39.41 -40.47 10.16
N HIS A 456 -40.60 -40.43 9.54
CA HIS A 456 -40.84 -39.47 8.46
C HIS A 456 -42.22 -38.79 8.55
N ALA A 457 -42.24 -37.45 8.49
CA ALA A 457 -43.46 -36.65 8.49
C ALA A 457 -43.63 -35.88 7.19
N PHE A 458 -44.80 -35.96 6.58
CA PHE A 458 -45.18 -35.20 5.38
C PHE A 458 -46.49 -34.49 5.59
N GLY A 459 -46.48 -33.15 5.60
CA GLY A 459 -47.68 -32.34 5.70
C GLY A 459 -47.61 -31.26 6.77
N TYR A 460 -48.64 -31.10 7.61
CA TYR A 460 -48.77 -30.05 8.57
C TYR A 460 -48.96 -30.60 10.00
N GLY A 461 -48.14 -30.14 10.92
CA GLY A 461 -48.35 -30.37 12.38
C GLY A 461 -48.30 -31.85 12.83
N ASN A 462 -47.63 -32.73 12.08
CA ASN A 462 -47.51 -34.11 12.47
C ASN A 462 -46.48 -34.25 13.62
N ASN A 463 -46.80 -35.05 14.61
CA ASN A 463 -45.96 -35.32 15.79
C ASN A 463 -45.62 -36.83 15.86
N ILE A 464 -44.40 -37.19 15.59
CA ILE A 464 -43.93 -38.57 15.58
C ILE A 464 -42.85 -38.75 16.65
N ALA A 465 -43.20 -39.38 17.75
CA ALA A 465 -42.27 -39.71 18.83
C ALA A 465 -41.78 -41.18 18.79
N ALA A 466 -42.40 -41.99 17.94
CA ALA A 466 -42.06 -43.39 17.76
C ALA A 466 -40.99 -43.60 16.68
N ASN A 467 -40.21 -44.65 16.79
CA ASN A 467 -39.16 -45.03 15.81
C ASN A 467 -39.76 -45.76 14.60
N SER A 468 -39.04 -45.76 13.50
CA SER A 468 -39.41 -46.46 12.26
C SER A 468 -40.84 -46.14 11.77
N SER A 469 -41.30 -44.92 12.05
CA SER A 469 -42.72 -44.59 11.87
C SER A 469 -42.92 -43.42 10.88
N SER A 470 -44.04 -43.38 10.23
CA SER A 470 -44.29 -42.32 9.24
C SER A 470 -45.73 -41.76 9.35
N ALA A 471 -45.84 -40.43 9.15
CA ALA A 471 -47.12 -39.74 9.12
C ALA A 471 -47.27 -38.89 7.85
N VAL A 472 -48.41 -39.00 7.18
CA VAL A 472 -48.74 -38.23 5.98
C VAL A 472 -50.12 -37.57 6.18
N GLY A 473 -50.13 -36.23 6.07
CA GLY A 473 -51.37 -35.44 6.27
C GLY A 473 -51.18 -34.35 7.32
N ASN A 474 -52.24 -34.02 8.06
CA ASN A 474 -52.24 -32.94 9.02
C ASN A 474 -52.53 -33.45 10.44
N GLY A 475 -51.81 -32.93 11.44
CA GLY A 475 -52.10 -33.13 12.87
C GLY A 475 -51.98 -34.60 13.34
N ASN A 476 -51.30 -35.45 12.62
CA ASN A 476 -51.19 -36.86 12.99
C ASN A 476 -50.20 -37.01 14.16
N THR A 477 -50.54 -37.89 15.10
CA THR A 477 -49.71 -38.18 16.27
C THR A 477 -49.38 -39.68 16.33
N ILE A 478 -48.05 -40.00 16.35
CA ILE A 478 -47.55 -41.34 16.64
C ILE A 478 -46.76 -41.27 17.93
N SER A 479 -47.30 -41.81 18.98
CA SER A 479 -46.78 -41.70 20.35
C SER A 479 -45.52 -42.51 20.59
N THR A 480 -44.73 -42.16 21.58
CA THR A 480 -43.57 -42.95 22.02
C THR A 480 -43.96 -44.40 22.28
N GLY A 481 -43.16 -45.32 21.76
CA GLY A 481 -43.40 -46.77 21.86
C GLY A 481 -44.39 -47.34 20.86
N ALA A 482 -45.00 -46.52 20.01
CA ALA A 482 -45.79 -46.96 18.86
C ALA A 482 -44.89 -47.19 17.61
N ASP A 483 -43.78 -47.87 17.77
CA ASP A 483 -42.77 -48.07 16.73
C ASP A 483 -43.33 -48.89 15.55
N ASP A 484 -42.71 -48.77 14.41
CA ASP A 484 -43.09 -49.46 13.16
C ASP A 484 -44.51 -49.14 12.68
N SER A 485 -44.94 -47.88 12.87
CA SER A 485 -46.33 -47.45 12.62
C SER A 485 -46.50 -46.44 11.48
N PHE A 486 -47.65 -46.43 10.84
CA PHE A 486 -47.95 -45.54 9.74
C PHE A 486 -49.29 -44.84 9.88
N ALA A 487 -49.30 -43.52 9.82
CA ALA A 487 -50.47 -42.64 9.88
C ALA A 487 -50.72 -41.96 8.53
N LEU A 488 -51.91 -42.14 7.94
CA LEU A 488 -52.31 -41.46 6.71
C LEU A 488 -53.68 -40.80 6.90
N GLY A 489 -53.71 -39.50 7.04
CA GLY A 489 -54.96 -38.76 7.23
C GLY A 489 -54.74 -37.42 7.93
N ASN A 490 -55.82 -36.92 8.49
CA ASN A 490 -55.79 -35.74 9.39
C ASN A 490 -56.21 -36.15 10.80
N ASP A 491 -55.49 -35.62 11.79
CA ASP A 491 -55.79 -35.86 13.20
C ASP A 491 -55.82 -37.37 13.57
N THR A 492 -54.97 -38.18 12.93
CA THR A 492 -54.86 -39.59 13.30
C THR A 492 -54.02 -39.75 14.57
N SER A 493 -54.30 -40.79 15.35
CA SER A 493 -53.61 -41.09 16.60
C SER A 493 -53.17 -42.54 16.68
N ILE A 494 -51.88 -42.80 16.84
CA ILE A 494 -51.31 -44.16 17.02
C ILE A 494 -50.57 -44.20 18.34
N SER A 495 -50.96 -45.09 19.25
CA SER A 495 -50.25 -45.37 20.52
C SER A 495 -49.87 -46.85 20.66
N LEU A 496 -50.11 -47.66 19.63
CA LEU A 496 -49.78 -49.08 19.56
C LEU A 496 -48.77 -49.33 18.48
N ALA A 497 -47.72 -50.06 18.80
CA ALA A 497 -46.67 -50.44 17.81
C ALA A 497 -47.23 -51.31 16.68
N ASN A 498 -46.48 -51.33 15.55
CA ASN A 498 -46.83 -52.15 14.37
C ASN A 498 -48.24 -51.84 13.83
N SER A 499 -48.69 -50.57 13.94
CA SER A 499 -50.05 -50.21 13.62
C SER A 499 -50.20 -49.19 12.50
N VAL A 500 -51.32 -49.25 11.81
CA VAL A 500 -51.65 -48.33 10.73
C VAL A 500 -52.96 -47.60 11.02
N ALA A 501 -52.97 -46.29 10.91
CA ALA A 501 -54.18 -45.47 10.98
C ALA A 501 -54.48 -44.84 9.62
N LEU A 502 -55.59 -45.15 9.00
CA LEU A 502 -55.99 -44.68 7.68
C LEU A 502 -57.25 -43.81 7.72
N GLY A 503 -57.13 -42.57 7.25
CA GLY A 503 -58.24 -41.61 7.17
C GLY A 503 -58.33 -40.67 8.36
N SER A 504 -58.99 -39.55 8.20
CA SER A 504 -59.06 -38.51 9.25
C SER A 504 -59.73 -39.04 10.53
N ASN A 505 -59.14 -38.61 11.69
CA ASN A 505 -59.56 -39.03 13.01
C ASN A 505 -59.47 -40.56 13.27
N SER A 506 -58.67 -41.30 12.49
CA SER A 506 -58.50 -42.74 12.75
C SER A 506 -57.56 -42.91 13.95
N ALA A 507 -57.89 -43.89 14.82
CA ALA A 507 -57.13 -44.14 16.05
C ALA A 507 -56.74 -45.62 16.17
N ALA A 508 -55.42 -45.88 16.36
CA ALA A 508 -54.86 -47.20 16.58
C ALA A 508 -54.24 -47.22 18.00
N THR A 509 -55.02 -47.51 19.01
CA THR A 509 -54.65 -47.33 20.42
C THR A 509 -54.56 -48.61 21.24
N ALA A 510 -55.23 -49.67 20.82
CA ALA A 510 -55.22 -50.92 21.52
C ALA A 510 -55.60 -52.10 20.61
N ILE A 511 -55.07 -53.26 20.90
CA ILE A 511 -55.58 -54.52 20.37
C ILE A 511 -56.80 -54.86 21.13
N ASN A 512 -57.95 -54.93 20.46
CA ASN A 512 -59.19 -55.34 21.09
C ASN A 512 -59.13 -56.84 21.40
N SER A 513 -59.47 -57.22 22.63
CA SER A 513 -59.65 -58.60 22.99
C SER A 513 -60.83 -59.19 22.19
N VAL A 514 -60.56 -60.25 21.46
CA VAL A 514 -61.65 -60.96 20.75
C VAL A 514 -62.45 -61.71 21.77
N THR A 515 -63.58 -61.11 22.20
CA THR A 515 -64.61 -61.80 22.97
C THR A 515 -65.55 -62.42 21.96
N GLY A 516 -65.25 -63.65 21.52
CA GLY A 516 -66.14 -64.38 20.64
C GLY A 516 -67.43 -64.78 21.35
N ASN A 517 -68.54 -64.82 20.58
CA ASN A 517 -69.75 -65.44 20.99
C ASN A 517 -69.47 -66.90 21.40
N SER A 518 -70.03 -67.39 22.48
CA SER A 518 -69.76 -68.74 23.06
C SER A 518 -69.92 -69.94 22.08
N SER A 519 -70.35 -69.69 20.87
CA SER A 519 -70.52 -70.71 19.81
C SER A 519 -69.27 -70.95 18.99
N TYR A 520 -68.23 -70.09 19.05
CA TYR A 520 -66.97 -70.23 18.26
C TYR A 520 -65.78 -70.14 19.20
N THR A 521 -65.16 -71.28 19.46
CA THR A 521 -64.08 -71.41 20.46
C THR A 521 -62.67 -71.21 19.94
N LYS A 522 -62.47 -71.03 18.64
CA LYS A 522 -61.13 -70.83 18.05
C LYS A 522 -61.23 -69.83 16.89
N TRP A 523 -60.55 -68.71 17.06
CA TRP A 523 -60.29 -67.74 15.99
C TRP A 523 -58.86 -67.86 15.51
N ALA A 524 -58.59 -67.88 14.23
CA ALA A 524 -57.25 -67.87 13.66
C ALA A 524 -56.56 -66.51 14.01
N GLY A 525 -55.28 -66.52 14.36
CA GLY A 525 -54.45 -65.34 14.54
C GLY A 525 -54.69 -64.54 15.85
N VAL A 526 -55.52 -65.03 16.79
CA VAL A 526 -55.82 -64.25 18.02
C VAL A 526 -54.62 -64.14 18.99
N SER A 527 -53.69 -65.10 18.98
CA SER A 527 -52.49 -65.10 19.80
C SER A 527 -51.33 -64.32 19.21
N ASP A 528 -51.38 -63.97 17.94
CA ASP A 528 -50.22 -63.45 17.17
C ASP A 528 -50.49 -62.03 16.64
N VAL A 529 -51.42 -61.30 17.24
CA VAL A 529 -51.74 -59.91 16.82
C VAL A 529 -50.62 -59.00 17.32
N VAL A 530 -49.84 -58.49 16.38
CA VAL A 530 -48.71 -57.58 16.69
C VAL A 530 -49.10 -56.09 16.60
N GLY A 531 -50.20 -55.76 15.92
CA GLY A 531 -50.69 -54.37 15.74
C GLY A 531 -52.07 -54.33 15.11
N VAL A 532 -52.59 -53.14 14.78
CA VAL A 532 -53.91 -52.98 14.18
C VAL A 532 -53.86 -52.09 12.93
N VAL A 533 -54.76 -52.33 12.00
CA VAL A 533 -55.10 -51.37 10.95
C VAL A 533 -56.45 -50.71 11.30
N SER A 534 -56.38 -49.43 11.67
CA SER A 534 -57.57 -48.65 12.05
C SER A 534 -58.00 -47.77 10.90
N VAL A 535 -59.27 -47.82 10.51
CA VAL A 535 -59.87 -46.96 9.49
C VAL A 535 -60.82 -45.91 10.11
N GLY A 536 -60.82 -45.77 11.41
CA GLY A 536 -61.65 -44.82 12.13
C GLY A 536 -61.35 -44.79 13.64
N SER A 537 -62.27 -44.20 14.41
CA SER A 537 -62.23 -44.12 15.88
C SER A 537 -63.63 -44.28 16.46
N SER A 538 -63.75 -44.30 17.80
CA SER A 538 -65.05 -44.30 18.45
C SER A 538 -65.90 -43.09 17.98
N GLY A 539 -67.08 -43.37 17.42
CA GLY A 539 -67.98 -42.34 16.84
C GLY A 539 -67.64 -41.84 15.41
N SER A 540 -66.51 -42.34 14.81
CA SER A 540 -66.09 -41.96 13.45
C SER A 540 -65.60 -43.18 12.66
N THR A 541 -66.48 -44.17 12.49
CA THR A 541 -66.19 -45.44 11.81
C THR A 541 -66.29 -45.31 10.29
N ARG A 542 -65.62 -46.18 9.55
CA ARG A 542 -65.62 -46.24 8.07
C ARG A 542 -65.91 -47.64 7.57
N GLN A 543 -66.57 -47.73 6.44
CA GLN A 543 -66.75 -48.98 5.71
C GLN A 543 -65.53 -49.23 4.82
N ILE A 544 -65.14 -50.52 4.74
CA ILE A 544 -64.14 -50.95 3.73
C ILE A 544 -64.93 -51.56 2.57
N GLN A 545 -64.91 -50.93 1.41
CA GLN A 545 -65.63 -51.39 0.20
C GLN A 545 -64.67 -52.11 -0.74
N ASN A 546 -65.27 -52.95 -1.64
CA ASN A 546 -64.54 -53.68 -2.67
C ASN A 546 -63.53 -54.71 -2.11
N VAL A 547 -63.84 -55.26 -0.96
CA VAL A 547 -63.09 -56.34 -0.35
C VAL A 547 -63.48 -57.65 -1.04
N ALA A 548 -62.49 -58.38 -1.61
CA ALA A 548 -62.74 -59.73 -2.18
C ALA A 548 -63.10 -60.72 -1.08
N ALA A 549 -63.80 -61.77 -1.44
CA ALA A 549 -64.07 -62.87 -0.53
C ALA A 549 -62.77 -63.51 -0.04
N GLY A 550 -62.55 -63.51 1.29
CA GLY A 550 -61.44 -64.20 1.95
C GLY A 550 -61.68 -65.72 2.06
N GLN A 551 -60.61 -66.46 2.26
CA GLN A 551 -60.71 -67.87 2.52
C GLN A 551 -61.33 -68.10 3.91
N VAL A 552 -62.44 -68.86 3.97
CA VAL A 552 -63.08 -69.28 5.24
C VAL A 552 -62.55 -70.65 5.64
N SER A 553 -61.63 -70.69 6.62
CA SER A 553 -61.11 -71.93 7.20
C SER A 553 -60.71 -71.71 8.65
N ALA A 554 -60.44 -72.75 9.39
CA ALA A 554 -59.99 -72.69 10.79
C ALA A 554 -58.62 -72.08 10.99
N THR A 555 -57.83 -71.90 9.89
CA THR A 555 -56.46 -71.36 9.89
C THR A 555 -56.32 -70.09 9.05
N SER A 556 -57.37 -69.64 8.39
CA SER A 556 -57.34 -68.40 7.55
C SER A 556 -57.44 -67.17 8.46
N THR A 557 -56.55 -66.18 8.16
CA THR A 557 -56.55 -64.82 8.75
C THR A 557 -57.04 -63.79 7.73
N ASP A 558 -57.61 -64.22 6.57
CA ASP A 558 -58.17 -63.31 5.56
C ASP A 558 -59.38 -62.55 6.11
N ALA A 559 -59.51 -61.28 5.69
CA ALA A 559 -60.72 -60.53 5.96
C ALA A 559 -61.90 -61.12 5.16
N VAL A 560 -63.08 -61.31 5.78
CA VAL A 560 -64.28 -61.81 5.14
C VAL A 560 -65.23 -60.66 4.87
N ASN A 561 -65.77 -60.53 3.63
CA ASN A 561 -66.85 -59.58 3.29
C ASN A 561 -68.17 -60.14 3.88
N GLY A 562 -68.98 -59.22 4.42
CA GLY A 562 -70.22 -59.55 5.11
C GLY A 562 -71.33 -60.03 4.25
#